data_994753801ecbd9b7b3a98e3f19333b49
#
_entry.id   994753801ecbd9b7b3a98e3f19333b49
#
_cell.length_a   1.000
_cell.length_b   1.000
_cell.length_c   1.000
_cell.angle_alpha   90.00
_cell.angle_beta   90.00
_cell.angle_gamma   90.00
#
_symmetry.space_group_name_H-M   'P 1'
#
loop_
_entity.id
_entity.type
_entity.pdbx_description
1 polymer ?
#
loop_
_entity_poly.entity_id
_entity_poly.type
_entity_poly.pdbx_seq_one_letter_code
_entity_poly.pdbx_strand_id
1 'polypeptide(L)'
;NSIAGVFPVDEGSITINEIDVTKMPEYKRAKYIGRVFQDPMVGTAGNMQIEENLILAMRRGKSLGLKWAFKDSEQAFFKERLALLGLGLEDRLSARMGLLSGGQRQSITLLMATMLRPELLLLDEHTAALDPKTAENVLQLTDKLVAEHNLTTLMITHNMRDALRFGNRLIMMDSGRIIY
;
A
#
# COMPACT_ATOMS: atom_id res chain seq x y z
N ASN A 1 5.55 -3.80 11.93
CA ASN A 1 6.95 -3.54 11.54
C ASN A 1 7.76 -4.84 11.38
N SER A 2 7.66 -5.83 12.32
CA SER A 2 8.40 -7.10 12.23
C SER A 2 8.00 -7.93 10.99
N ILE A 3 6.71 -7.95 10.61
CA ILE A 3 6.24 -8.63 9.38
C ILE A 3 6.87 -7.99 8.14
N ALA A 4 6.94 -6.65 8.10
CA ALA A 4 7.56 -5.94 7.00
C ALA A 4 9.09 -6.08 6.94
N GLY A 5 9.73 -6.50 8.05
CA GLY A 5 11.18 -6.68 8.13
C GLY A 5 11.95 -5.44 8.58
N VAL A 6 11.24 -4.44 9.13
CA VAL A 6 11.84 -3.23 9.72
C VAL A 6 12.57 -3.57 11.02
N PHE A 7 11.98 -4.45 11.82
CA PHE A 7 12.57 -4.94 13.06
C PHE A 7 12.88 -6.43 12.96
N PRO A 8 13.98 -6.90 13.54
CA PRO A 8 14.27 -8.32 13.62
C PRO A 8 13.20 -9.05 14.46
N VAL A 9 13.11 -10.34 14.28
CA VAL A 9 12.26 -11.24 15.06
C VAL A 9 13.17 -11.91 16.10
N ASP A 10 12.87 -11.73 17.37
CA ASP A 10 13.64 -12.32 18.47
C ASP A 10 13.36 -13.82 18.58
N GLU A 11 12.09 -14.22 18.53
CA GLU A 11 11.64 -15.61 18.63
C GLU A 11 10.48 -15.89 17.66
N GLY A 12 10.34 -17.13 17.25
CA GLY A 12 9.31 -17.59 16.32
C GLY A 12 9.69 -17.42 14.83
N SER A 13 8.70 -17.55 13.95
CA SER A 13 8.90 -17.46 12.50
C SER A 13 7.76 -16.71 11.82
N ILE A 14 8.04 -16.11 10.68
CA ILE A 14 7.08 -15.44 9.80
C ILE A 14 7.15 -16.11 8.43
N THR A 15 6.01 -16.64 7.98
CA THR A 15 5.88 -17.32 6.70
C THR A 15 4.82 -16.62 5.85
N ILE A 16 5.11 -16.34 4.59
CA ILE A 16 4.18 -15.79 3.59
C ILE A 16 4.13 -16.77 2.43
N ASN A 17 2.96 -17.38 2.15
CA ASN A 17 2.79 -18.41 1.13
C ASN A 17 3.89 -19.47 1.17
N GLU A 18 4.07 -20.10 2.34
CA GLU A 18 5.05 -21.15 2.60
C GLU A 18 6.53 -20.70 2.51
N ILE A 19 6.78 -19.43 2.23
CA ILE A 19 8.13 -18.86 2.19
C ILE A 19 8.47 -18.29 3.56
N ASP A 20 9.50 -18.83 4.20
CA ASP A 20 10.03 -18.25 5.43
C ASP A 20 10.74 -16.93 5.14
N VAL A 21 10.17 -15.85 5.68
CA VAL A 21 10.70 -14.49 5.54
C VAL A 21 11.36 -13.98 6.84
N THR A 22 11.43 -14.80 7.89
CA THR A 22 11.86 -14.39 9.24
C THR A 22 13.18 -13.63 9.25
N LYS A 23 14.19 -14.12 8.52
CA LYS A 23 15.52 -13.48 8.42
C LYS A 23 15.70 -12.67 7.14
N MET A 24 14.64 -12.53 6.33
CA MET A 24 14.72 -11.81 5.07
C MET A 24 14.67 -10.30 5.34
N PRO A 25 15.62 -9.49 4.81
CA PRO A 25 15.60 -8.05 4.98
C PRO A 25 14.42 -7.40 4.24
N GLU A 26 13.99 -6.22 4.70
CA GLU A 26 12.81 -5.49 4.23
C GLU A 26 12.74 -5.38 2.68
N TYR A 27 13.84 -4.99 2.03
CA TYR A 27 13.87 -4.82 0.57
C TYR A 27 13.59 -6.11 -0.21
N LYS A 28 13.91 -7.29 0.35
CA LYS A 28 13.58 -8.58 -0.26
C LYS A 28 12.12 -8.97 0.00
N ARG A 29 11.59 -8.65 1.21
CA ARG A 29 10.16 -8.87 1.52
C ARG A 29 9.24 -7.98 0.69
N ALA A 30 9.73 -6.81 0.24
CA ALA A 30 8.98 -5.89 -0.62
C ALA A 30 8.48 -6.55 -1.94
N LYS A 31 9.01 -7.70 -2.33
CA LYS A 31 8.49 -8.49 -3.45
C LYS A 31 7.13 -9.12 -3.13
N TYR A 32 6.89 -9.47 -1.87
CA TYR A 32 5.70 -10.21 -1.41
C TYR A 32 4.69 -9.31 -0.70
N ILE A 33 5.16 -8.19 -0.13
CA ILE A 33 4.38 -7.33 0.75
C ILE A 33 4.11 -5.98 0.08
N GLY A 34 2.85 -5.59 0.00
CA GLY A 34 2.42 -4.21 -0.21
C GLY A 34 2.27 -3.53 1.15
N ARG A 35 2.72 -2.28 1.29
CA ARG A 35 2.57 -1.54 2.55
C ARG A 35 2.03 -0.14 2.29
N VAL A 36 1.03 0.25 3.09
CA VAL A 36 0.49 1.61 3.13
C VAL A 36 0.67 2.14 4.54
N PHE A 37 1.28 3.32 4.64
CA PHE A 37 1.64 3.97 5.90
C PHE A 37 0.52 4.91 6.36
N GLN A 38 0.54 5.26 7.64
CA GLN A 38 -0.34 6.26 8.22
C GLN A 38 -0.14 7.63 7.57
N ASP A 39 1.12 8.04 7.39
CA ASP A 39 1.47 9.27 6.67
C ASP A 39 1.72 8.94 5.18
N PRO A 40 0.87 9.46 4.26
CA PRO A 40 1.02 9.22 2.83
C PRO A 40 2.30 9.84 2.25
N MET A 41 2.99 10.73 2.99
CA MET A 41 4.27 11.28 2.58
C MET A 41 5.39 10.24 2.62
N VAL A 42 5.33 9.29 3.55
CA VAL A 42 6.36 8.26 3.74
C VAL A 42 6.38 7.27 2.58
N GLY A 43 5.24 6.97 2.01
CA GLY A 43 5.09 6.00 0.90
C GLY A 43 5.38 6.56 -0.49
N THR A 44 5.72 7.87 -0.62
CA THR A 44 5.82 8.57 -1.92
C THR A 44 7.00 9.52 -2.01
N ALA A 45 7.53 9.69 -3.22
CA ALA A 45 8.53 10.72 -3.52
C ALA A 45 7.83 12.02 -3.93
N GLY A 46 7.61 12.94 -2.97
CA GLY A 46 6.82 14.16 -3.15
C GLY A 46 7.32 15.10 -4.27
N ASN A 47 8.62 15.13 -4.52
CA ASN A 47 9.23 15.95 -5.57
C ASN A 47 9.15 15.33 -6.97
N MET A 48 8.81 14.05 -7.05
CA MET A 48 8.65 13.32 -8.30
C MET A 48 7.19 13.41 -8.80
N GLN A 49 7.01 13.16 -10.10
CA GLN A 49 5.71 13.11 -10.75
C GLN A 49 4.92 11.85 -10.33
N ILE A 50 3.60 11.87 -10.54
CA ILE A 50 2.74 10.70 -10.29
C ILE A 50 3.25 9.49 -11.07
N GLU A 51 3.50 9.65 -12.38
CA GLU A 51 3.99 8.57 -13.23
C GLU A 51 5.33 8.00 -12.77
N GLU A 52 6.25 8.84 -12.29
CA GLU A 52 7.54 8.39 -11.78
C GLU A 52 7.37 7.54 -10.51
N ASN A 53 6.48 7.95 -9.59
CA ASN A 53 6.14 7.16 -8.40
C ASN A 53 5.52 5.80 -8.78
N LEU A 54 4.60 5.77 -9.74
CA LEU A 54 3.98 4.54 -10.24
C LEU A 54 4.99 3.59 -10.88
N ILE A 55 5.95 4.12 -11.64
CA ILE A 55 7.05 3.34 -12.23
C ILE A 55 7.92 2.70 -11.15
N LEU A 56 8.30 3.46 -10.13
CA LEU A 56 9.08 2.93 -9.00
C LEU A 56 8.31 1.78 -8.32
N ALA A 57 7.02 1.96 -8.09
CA ALA A 57 6.17 0.92 -7.51
C ALA A 57 6.08 -0.33 -8.40
N MET A 58 5.92 -0.16 -9.72
CA MET A 58 5.83 -1.26 -10.68
C MET A 58 7.15 -2.04 -10.82
N ARG A 59 8.26 -1.42 -10.49
CA ARG A 59 9.59 -2.04 -10.53
C ARG A 59 10.06 -2.60 -9.19
N ARG A 60 9.24 -2.50 -8.15
CA ARG A 60 9.51 -3.04 -6.83
C ARG A 60 9.88 -4.53 -6.91
N GLY A 61 11.00 -4.91 -6.27
CA GLY A 61 11.48 -6.29 -6.26
C GLY A 61 12.14 -6.78 -7.56
N LYS A 62 12.28 -5.91 -8.56
CA LYS A 62 12.96 -6.22 -9.82
C LYS A 62 14.34 -5.58 -9.87
N SER A 63 15.29 -6.19 -10.58
CA SER A 63 16.56 -5.55 -10.89
C SER A 63 16.34 -4.40 -11.88
N LEU A 64 16.74 -3.21 -11.48
CA LEU A 64 16.65 -2.01 -12.34
C LEU A 64 17.89 -2.03 -13.26
N GLY A 65 17.70 -2.34 -14.55
CA GLY A 65 18.71 -2.07 -15.56
C GLY A 65 18.77 -0.57 -15.88
N LEU A 66 19.85 -0.13 -16.59
CA LEU A 66 20.05 1.26 -17.04
C LEU A 66 19.01 1.76 -18.07
N LYS A 67 18.04 0.95 -18.46
CA LYS A 67 16.99 1.34 -19.43
C LYS A 67 15.88 2.12 -18.75
N TRP A 68 16.06 3.40 -18.65
CA TRP A 68 15.03 4.39 -18.30
C TRP A 68 14.31 4.85 -19.56
N ALA A 69 13.44 4.05 -20.09
CA ALA A 69 12.56 4.49 -21.14
C ALA A 69 11.12 4.37 -20.66
N PHE A 70 10.45 5.50 -20.50
CA PHE A 70 8.99 5.56 -20.48
C PHE A 70 8.49 4.95 -21.78
N LYS A 71 7.67 3.92 -21.71
CA LYS A 71 6.97 3.39 -22.86
C LYS A 71 5.56 3.98 -22.88
N ASP A 72 5.07 4.39 -24.01
CA ASP A 72 3.69 4.87 -24.18
C ASP A 72 2.65 3.87 -23.63
N SER A 73 2.97 2.57 -23.71
CA SER A 73 2.15 1.50 -23.14
C SER A 73 2.06 1.56 -21.60
N GLU A 74 3.08 2.05 -20.91
CA GLU A 74 3.07 2.20 -19.44
C GLU A 74 2.17 3.38 -19.03
N GLN A 75 2.18 4.47 -19.80
CA GLN A 75 1.29 5.62 -19.54
C GLN A 75 -0.18 5.24 -19.69
N ALA A 76 -0.54 4.51 -20.75
CA ALA A 76 -1.90 4.03 -20.94
C ALA A 76 -2.36 3.14 -19.77
N PHE A 77 -1.50 2.23 -19.32
CA PHE A 77 -1.75 1.39 -18.16
C PHE A 77 -1.94 2.23 -16.89
N PHE A 78 -1.11 3.24 -16.63
CA PHE A 78 -1.25 4.09 -15.45
C PHE A 78 -2.51 4.93 -15.48
N LYS A 79 -2.90 5.47 -16.64
CA LYS A 79 -4.17 6.19 -16.79
C LYS A 79 -5.36 5.31 -16.45
N GLU A 80 -5.40 4.10 -16.98
CA GLU A 80 -6.45 3.13 -16.67
C GLU A 80 -6.54 2.85 -15.15
N ARG A 81 -5.38 2.62 -14.50
CA ARG A 81 -5.34 2.35 -13.06
C ARG A 81 -5.72 3.56 -12.22
N LEU A 82 -5.30 4.76 -12.60
CA LEU A 82 -5.69 5.99 -11.89
C LEU A 82 -7.18 6.31 -12.06
N ALA A 83 -7.77 6.02 -13.22
CA ALA A 83 -9.20 6.22 -13.47
C ALA A 83 -10.07 5.39 -12.48
N LEU A 84 -9.60 4.22 -12.03
CA LEU A 84 -10.28 3.40 -11.02
C LEU A 84 -10.45 4.13 -9.68
N LEU A 85 -9.60 5.12 -9.39
CA LEU A 85 -9.67 5.91 -8.17
C LEU A 85 -10.82 6.93 -8.19
N GLY A 86 -11.31 7.32 -9.37
CA GLY A 86 -12.40 8.30 -9.54
C GLY A 86 -12.01 9.72 -9.08
N LEU A 87 -10.73 10.08 -9.13
CA LEU A 87 -10.19 11.34 -8.59
C LEU A 87 -9.69 12.31 -9.68
N GLY A 88 -9.88 11.99 -10.96
CA GLY A 88 -9.40 12.79 -12.08
C GLY A 88 -7.87 12.88 -12.17
N LEU A 89 -7.17 11.86 -11.67
CA LEU A 89 -5.70 11.84 -11.64
C LEU A 89 -5.10 11.22 -12.91
N GLU A 90 -5.90 10.54 -13.71
CA GLU A 90 -5.52 9.95 -14.99
C GLU A 90 -5.03 10.97 -16.01
N ASP A 91 -5.52 12.22 -15.90
CA ASP A 91 -5.10 13.34 -16.76
C ASP A 91 -3.97 14.18 -16.15
N ARG A 92 -3.46 13.78 -14.98
CA ARG A 92 -2.48 14.54 -14.20
C ARG A 92 -1.18 13.77 -13.93
N LEU A 93 -0.81 12.83 -14.78
CA LEU A 93 0.37 11.97 -14.62
C LEU A 93 1.67 12.75 -14.38
N SER A 94 1.85 13.90 -15.02
CA SER A 94 3.01 14.78 -14.87
C SER A 94 2.94 15.71 -13.65
N ALA A 95 1.83 15.71 -12.90
CA ALA A 95 1.75 16.51 -11.69
C ALA A 95 2.69 15.94 -10.60
N ARG A 96 3.29 16.85 -9.81
CA ARG A 96 4.14 16.43 -8.68
C ARG A 96 3.28 15.84 -7.57
N MET A 97 3.73 14.72 -7.03
CA MET A 97 3.06 14.02 -5.93
C MET A 97 2.84 14.92 -4.71
N GLY A 98 3.79 15.83 -4.43
CA GLY A 98 3.73 16.79 -3.33
C GLY A 98 2.60 17.82 -3.42
N LEU A 99 2.02 18.05 -4.59
CA LEU A 99 0.92 18.99 -4.83
C LEU A 99 -0.47 18.38 -4.65
N LEU A 100 -0.54 17.09 -4.38
CA LEU A 100 -1.81 16.37 -4.18
C LEU A 100 -2.33 16.57 -2.74
N SER A 101 -3.66 16.51 -2.60
CA SER A 101 -4.26 16.43 -1.27
C SER A 101 -3.86 15.13 -0.55
N GLY A 102 -3.97 15.10 0.78
CA GLY A 102 -3.69 13.90 1.57
C GLY A 102 -4.43 12.67 1.07
N GLY A 103 -5.74 12.80 0.82
CA GLY A 103 -6.56 11.70 0.31
C GLY A 103 -6.18 11.24 -1.10
N GLN A 104 -5.90 12.17 -2.02
CA GLN A 104 -5.42 11.82 -3.35
C GLN A 104 -4.10 11.06 -3.30
N ARG A 105 -3.17 11.52 -2.46
CA ARG A 105 -1.88 10.87 -2.27
C ARG A 105 -2.04 9.49 -1.65
N GLN A 106 -2.90 9.36 -0.63
CA GLN A 106 -3.17 8.07 0.02
C GLN A 106 -3.79 7.07 -0.96
N SER A 107 -4.72 7.51 -1.81
CA SER A 107 -5.30 6.66 -2.86
C SER A 107 -4.26 6.18 -3.86
N ILE A 108 -3.32 7.04 -4.28
CA ILE A 108 -2.20 6.63 -5.14
C ILE A 108 -1.26 5.67 -4.40
N THR A 109 -0.97 5.92 -3.12
CA THR A 109 -0.12 5.02 -2.31
C THR A 109 -0.74 3.62 -2.21
N LEU A 110 -2.05 3.55 -2.02
CA LEU A 110 -2.80 2.29 -2.02
C LEU A 110 -2.73 1.59 -3.38
N LEU A 111 -2.93 2.33 -4.47
CA LEU A 111 -2.76 1.81 -5.83
C LEU A 111 -1.35 1.26 -6.05
N MET A 112 -0.31 2.01 -5.66
CA MET A 112 1.09 1.58 -5.74
C MET A 112 1.36 0.30 -4.94
N ALA A 113 0.77 0.17 -3.75
CA ALA A 113 0.93 -0.99 -2.90
C ALA A 113 0.29 -2.25 -3.49
N THR A 114 -0.84 -2.10 -4.19
CA THR A 114 -1.65 -3.20 -4.74
C THR A 114 -1.37 -3.53 -6.20
N MET A 115 -0.72 -2.64 -6.95
CA MET A 115 -0.50 -2.74 -8.41
C MET A 115 0.17 -4.06 -8.85
N LEU A 116 1.08 -4.59 -8.04
CA LEU A 116 1.78 -5.86 -8.32
C LEU A 116 1.10 -7.07 -7.67
N ARG A 117 -0.11 -6.92 -7.15
CA ARG A 117 -0.86 -7.98 -6.44
C ARG A 117 0.02 -8.68 -5.41
N PRO A 118 0.36 -7.99 -4.31
CA PRO A 118 1.21 -8.58 -3.27
C PRO A 118 0.49 -9.77 -2.60
N GLU A 119 1.25 -10.70 -2.05
CA GLU A 119 0.73 -11.83 -1.27
C GLU A 119 0.14 -11.37 0.07
N LEU A 120 0.66 -10.26 0.60
CA LEU A 120 0.18 -9.65 1.84
C LEU A 120 0.15 -8.13 1.70
N LEU A 121 -1.00 -7.51 1.98
CA LEU A 121 -1.15 -6.08 2.08
C LEU A 121 -1.15 -5.67 3.56
N LEU A 122 -0.23 -4.78 3.94
CA LEU A 122 -0.16 -4.19 5.28
C LEU A 122 -0.69 -2.77 5.25
N LEU A 123 -1.73 -2.49 6.02
CA LEU A 123 -2.37 -1.19 6.17
C LEU A 123 -2.16 -0.70 7.61
N ASP A 124 -1.35 0.34 7.78
CA ASP A 124 -0.97 0.85 9.09
C ASP A 124 -1.68 2.18 9.34
N GLU A 125 -2.86 2.15 10.00
CA GLU A 125 -3.70 3.32 10.28
C GLU A 125 -3.87 4.28 9.08
N HIS A 126 -3.98 3.72 7.89
CA HIS A 126 -3.81 4.41 6.60
C HIS A 126 -4.86 5.50 6.30
N THR A 127 -5.83 5.69 7.19
CA THR A 127 -6.87 6.74 7.08
C THR A 127 -6.85 7.73 8.24
N ALA A 128 -6.00 7.52 9.26
CA ALA A 128 -6.02 8.32 10.49
C ALA A 128 -5.66 9.80 10.29
N ALA A 129 -4.84 10.11 9.28
CA ALA A 129 -4.42 11.48 8.96
C ALA A 129 -5.38 12.22 8.02
N LEU A 130 -6.54 11.63 7.66
CA LEU A 130 -7.50 12.16 6.71
C LEU A 130 -8.74 12.70 7.41
N ASP A 131 -9.41 13.65 6.76
CA ASP A 131 -10.74 14.08 7.20
C ASP A 131 -11.76 12.92 7.04
N PRO A 132 -12.87 12.90 7.81
CA PRO A 132 -13.78 11.76 7.88
C PRO A 132 -14.35 11.33 6.53
N LYS A 133 -14.68 12.28 5.65
CA LYS A 133 -15.25 11.99 4.33
C LYS A 133 -14.22 11.35 3.41
N THR A 134 -13.01 11.88 3.41
CA THR A 134 -11.89 11.35 2.63
C THR A 134 -11.46 9.99 3.15
N ALA A 135 -11.41 9.80 4.47
CA ALA A 135 -11.12 8.52 5.11
C ALA A 135 -12.11 7.42 4.66
N GLU A 136 -13.42 7.71 4.68
CA GLU A 136 -14.44 6.77 4.20
C GLU A 136 -14.23 6.39 2.72
N ASN A 137 -13.94 7.38 1.85
CA ASN A 137 -13.68 7.10 0.44
C ASN A 137 -12.44 6.19 0.25
N VAL A 138 -11.37 6.43 1.02
CA VAL A 138 -10.15 5.60 0.97
C VAL A 138 -10.43 4.19 1.49
N LEU A 139 -11.23 4.03 2.55
CA LEU A 139 -11.63 2.71 3.07
C LEU A 139 -12.45 1.93 2.04
N GLN A 140 -13.42 2.56 1.39
CA GLN A 140 -14.22 1.93 0.32
C GLN A 140 -13.35 1.53 -0.88
N LEU A 141 -12.40 2.38 -1.26
CA LEU A 141 -11.42 2.06 -2.31
C LEU A 141 -10.55 0.87 -1.90
N THR A 142 -10.12 0.84 -0.64
CA THR A 142 -9.32 -0.28 -0.08
C THR A 142 -10.10 -1.58 -0.19
N ASP A 143 -11.34 -1.61 0.28
CA ASP A 143 -12.20 -2.79 0.22
C ASP A 143 -12.40 -3.29 -1.21
N LYS A 144 -12.68 -2.37 -2.14
CA LYS A 144 -12.80 -2.68 -3.58
C LYS A 144 -11.54 -3.33 -4.14
N LEU A 145 -10.35 -2.76 -3.89
CA LEU A 145 -9.09 -3.28 -4.42
C LEU A 145 -8.70 -4.62 -3.78
N VAL A 146 -8.97 -4.79 -2.48
CA VAL A 146 -8.75 -6.05 -1.76
C VAL A 146 -9.63 -7.15 -2.33
N ALA A 147 -10.92 -6.88 -2.55
CA ALA A 147 -11.87 -7.84 -3.12
C ALA A 147 -11.53 -8.16 -4.59
N GLU A 148 -11.25 -7.15 -5.42
CA GLU A 148 -10.93 -7.32 -6.85
C GLU A 148 -9.69 -8.21 -7.07
N HIS A 149 -8.70 -8.07 -6.21
CA HIS A 149 -7.42 -8.79 -6.32
C HIS A 149 -7.31 -9.98 -5.37
N ASN A 150 -8.34 -10.25 -4.57
CA ASN A 150 -8.37 -11.31 -3.54
C ASN A 150 -7.14 -11.27 -2.62
N LEU A 151 -6.81 -10.08 -2.10
CA LEU A 151 -5.61 -9.86 -1.34
C LEU A 151 -5.78 -10.30 0.12
N THR A 152 -4.80 -11.04 0.64
CA THR A 152 -4.66 -11.19 2.09
C THR A 152 -4.22 -9.86 2.68
N THR A 153 -5.03 -9.31 3.61
CA THR A 153 -4.80 -7.97 4.15
C THR A 153 -4.74 -8.00 5.67
N LEU A 154 -3.73 -7.35 6.23
CA LEU A 154 -3.64 -7.05 7.66
C LEU A 154 -3.78 -5.55 7.84
N MET A 155 -4.89 -5.12 8.42
CA MET A 155 -5.18 -3.73 8.72
C MET A 155 -5.02 -3.46 10.22
N ILE A 156 -4.21 -2.46 10.56
CA ILE A 156 -4.09 -1.92 11.90
C ILE A 156 -4.95 -0.66 11.96
N THR A 157 -5.86 -0.60 12.92
CA THR A 157 -6.70 0.57 13.16
C THR A 157 -7.08 0.66 14.64
N HIS A 158 -7.21 1.87 15.15
CA HIS A 158 -7.80 2.14 16.47
C HIS A 158 -9.31 2.39 16.38
N ASN A 159 -9.88 2.45 15.17
CA ASN A 159 -11.31 2.61 14.95
C ASN A 159 -12.01 1.24 14.92
N MET A 160 -12.68 0.90 16.01
CA MET A 160 -13.37 -0.39 16.15
C MET A 160 -14.48 -0.59 15.11
N ARG A 161 -15.15 0.50 14.66
CA ARG A 161 -16.20 0.39 13.63
C ARG A 161 -15.62 -0.04 12.30
N ASP A 162 -14.47 0.51 11.92
CA ASP A 162 -13.79 0.16 10.67
C ASP A 162 -13.27 -1.28 10.74
N ALA A 163 -12.70 -1.69 11.88
CA ALA A 163 -12.22 -3.05 12.09
C ALA A 163 -13.34 -4.09 11.91
N LEU A 164 -14.53 -3.83 12.48
CA LEU A 164 -15.69 -4.73 12.37
C LEU A 164 -16.36 -4.70 10.99
N ARG A 165 -16.29 -3.57 10.29
CA ARG A 165 -16.94 -3.40 8.98
C ARG A 165 -16.14 -4.03 7.84
N PHE A 166 -14.82 -3.86 7.85
CA PHE A 166 -13.95 -4.25 6.76
C PHE A 166 -13.17 -5.54 7.03
N GLY A 167 -13.02 -5.95 8.31
CA GLY A 167 -12.35 -7.17 8.69
C GLY A 167 -13.28 -8.39 8.73
N ASN A 168 -12.81 -9.52 8.22
CA ASN A 168 -13.47 -10.82 8.41
C ASN A 168 -12.89 -11.59 9.61
N ARG A 169 -11.79 -11.13 10.17
CA ARG A 169 -11.17 -11.63 11.39
C ARG A 169 -10.63 -10.47 12.21
N LEU A 170 -10.98 -10.41 13.48
CA LEU A 170 -10.51 -9.41 14.42
C LEU A 170 -9.42 -10.00 15.34
N ILE A 171 -8.37 -9.25 15.54
CA ILE A 171 -7.31 -9.56 16.50
C ILE A 171 -7.18 -8.34 17.41
N MET A 172 -7.42 -8.52 18.70
CA MET A 172 -7.22 -7.46 19.70
C MET A 172 -5.90 -7.68 20.41
N MET A 173 -5.12 -6.61 20.52
CA MET A 173 -3.81 -6.64 21.19
C MET A 173 -3.80 -5.68 22.38
N ASP A 174 -3.23 -6.14 23.49
CA ASP A 174 -2.92 -5.32 24.65
C ASP A 174 -1.53 -5.65 25.17
N SER A 175 -0.74 -4.63 25.46
CA SER A 175 0.61 -4.76 26.05
C SER A 175 1.50 -5.80 25.32
N GLY A 176 1.42 -5.83 23.96
CA GLY A 176 2.19 -6.75 23.13
C GLY A 176 1.65 -8.19 23.06
N ARG A 177 0.49 -8.46 23.64
CA ARG A 177 -0.15 -9.79 23.65
C ARG A 177 -1.47 -9.77 22.91
N ILE A 178 -1.78 -10.87 22.25
CA ILE A 178 -3.12 -11.11 21.67
C ILE A 178 -4.05 -11.50 22.81
N ILE A 179 -5.15 -10.75 22.97
CA ILE A 179 -6.17 -11.00 24.00
C ILE A 179 -7.51 -11.47 23.40
N TYR A 180 -7.71 -11.31 22.07
CA TYR A 180 -8.86 -11.79 21.32
C TYR A 180 -8.47 -12.01 19.85
#